data_e4254389ecc1f8e4c12826ab4eacc800
#
_entry.id   e4254389ecc1f8e4c12826ab4eacc800
#
_cell.length_a   1.000
_cell.length_b   1.000
_cell.length_c   1.000
_cell.angle_alpha   90.00
_cell.angle_beta   90.00
_cell.angle_gamma   90.00
#
_symmetry.space_group_name_H-M   'P 1'
#
loop_
_entity.id
_entity.type
_entity.pdbx_description
1 polymer ?
#
loop_
_entity_poly.entity_id
_entity_poly.type
_entity_poly.pdbx_seq_one_letter_code
_entity_poly.pdbx_strand_id
1 'polypeptide(L)'
;ETNPWEEKYNAERDAHLRVAAEFDNFRKRTVKEKEASYGNGKADAVAKMLPVYDNLERALNQPTEDAAYKKGVEMTMQGLIKIFSDLGVEVYGETGDEFDPNLHNAVMHIESEELGENTIAQVFQRGAKIGDKVVRFAMVQVAN
;
A
#
# COMPACT_ATOMS: atom_id res chain seq x y z
N GLU A 1 -57.52 14.83 -26.59
CA GLU A 1 -56.68 16.04 -26.42
C GLU A 1 -55.91 15.95 -25.13
N THR A 2 -54.56 16.06 -25.21
CA THR A 2 -53.69 16.12 -24.01
C THR A 2 -53.69 17.54 -23.47
N ASN A 3 -53.74 17.64 -22.14
CA ASN A 3 -53.66 18.93 -21.45
C ASN A 3 -52.22 19.43 -21.49
N PRO A 4 -51.89 20.59 -22.09
CA PRO A 4 -50.54 21.10 -22.16
C PRO A 4 -49.85 21.29 -20.81
N TRP A 5 -50.63 21.54 -19.75
CA TRP A 5 -50.11 21.67 -18.40
C TRP A 5 -49.71 20.32 -17.79
N GLU A 6 -50.46 19.27 -18.12
CA GLU A 6 -50.14 17.91 -17.70
C GLU A 6 -48.86 17.42 -18.38
N GLU A 7 -48.68 17.69 -19.66
CA GLU A 7 -47.44 17.40 -20.38
C GLU A 7 -46.22 18.10 -19.78
N LYS A 8 -46.38 19.40 -19.49
CA LYS A 8 -45.29 20.16 -18.80
C LYS A 8 -44.99 19.62 -17.43
N TYR A 9 -46.00 19.32 -16.63
CA TYR A 9 -45.82 18.74 -15.31
C TYR A 9 -45.07 17.41 -15.36
N ASN A 10 -45.46 16.53 -16.25
CA ASN A 10 -44.82 15.24 -16.43
C ASN A 10 -43.37 15.39 -16.90
N ALA A 11 -43.09 16.28 -17.83
CA ALA A 11 -41.74 16.57 -18.30
C ALA A 11 -40.84 17.12 -17.19
N GLU A 12 -41.36 18.07 -16.40
CA GLU A 12 -40.60 18.62 -15.24
C GLU A 12 -40.39 17.59 -14.14
N ARG A 13 -41.41 16.76 -13.86
CA ARG A 13 -41.28 15.68 -12.89
C ARG A 13 -40.20 14.66 -13.32
N ASP A 14 -40.25 14.27 -14.60
CA ASP A 14 -39.25 13.30 -15.13
C ASP A 14 -37.84 13.89 -15.14
N ALA A 15 -37.70 15.17 -15.49
CA ALA A 15 -36.44 15.89 -15.40
C ALA A 15 -35.91 15.96 -13.95
N HIS A 16 -36.80 16.28 -13.00
CA HIS A 16 -36.47 16.32 -11.58
C HIS A 16 -36.03 14.96 -11.06
N LEU A 17 -36.75 13.89 -11.38
CA LEU A 17 -36.38 12.51 -10.99
C LEU A 17 -35.03 12.10 -11.57
N ARG A 18 -34.77 12.47 -12.83
CA ARG A 18 -33.47 12.20 -13.46
C ARG A 18 -32.33 12.94 -12.77
N VAL A 19 -32.51 14.24 -12.50
CA VAL A 19 -31.51 15.04 -11.80
C VAL A 19 -31.27 14.50 -10.39
N ALA A 20 -32.31 14.09 -9.68
CA ALA A 20 -32.18 13.48 -8.35
C ALA A 20 -31.39 12.18 -8.40
N ALA A 21 -31.63 11.33 -9.41
CA ALA A 21 -30.89 10.09 -9.61
C ALA A 21 -29.42 10.36 -9.97
N GLU A 22 -29.17 11.31 -10.85
CA GLU A 22 -27.82 11.73 -11.23
C GLU A 22 -27.05 12.31 -10.04
N PHE A 23 -27.71 13.09 -9.20
CA PHE A 23 -27.11 13.64 -7.98
C PHE A 23 -26.77 12.54 -6.97
N ASP A 24 -27.65 11.56 -6.77
CA ASP A 24 -27.37 10.43 -5.89
C ASP A 24 -26.15 9.60 -6.37
N ASN A 25 -26.10 9.33 -7.67
CA ASN A 25 -24.96 8.66 -8.29
C ASN A 25 -23.67 9.47 -8.16
N PHE A 26 -23.73 10.78 -8.39
CA PHE A 26 -22.61 11.70 -8.20
C PHE A 26 -22.11 11.69 -6.76
N ARG A 27 -23.01 11.76 -5.80
CA ARG A 27 -22.67 11.74 -4.37
C ARG A 27 -21.94 10.45 -4.00
N LYS A 28 -22.48 9.30 -4.41
CA LYS A 28 -21.85 7.98 -4.16
C LYS A 28 -20.47 7.89 -4.79
N ARG A 29 -20.32 8.32 -6.02
CA ARG A 29 -19.05 8.34 -6.74
C ARG A 29 -18.05 9.27 -6.06
N THR A 30 -18.47 10.46 -5.65
CA THR A 30 -17.60 11.44 -5.00
C THR A 30 -17.05 10.93 -3.66
N VAL A 31 -17.85 10.22 -2.88
CA VAL A 31 -17.37 9.59 -1.64
C VAL A 31 -16.27 8.58 -1.94
N LYS A 32 -16.48 7.72 -2.94
CA LYS A 32 -15.47 6.72 -3.35
C LYS A 32 -14.19 7.36 -3.89
N GLU A 33 -14.32 8.39 -4.72
CA GLU A 33 -13.18 9.13 -5.27
C GLU A 33 -12.37 9.84 -4.18
N LYS A 34 -13.05 10.38 -3.17
CA LYS A 34 -12.41 11.02 -2.03
C LYS A 34 -11.62 10.03 -1.18
N GLU A 35 -12.20 8.87 -0.89
CA GLU A 35 -11.53 7.79 -0.17
C GLU A 35 -10.32 7.27 -0.95
N ALA A 36 -10.47 7.05 -2.26
CA ALA A 36 -9.39 6.62 -3.12
C ALA A 36 -8.26 7.67 -3.20
N SER A 37 -8.60 8.94 -3.32
CA SER A 37 -7.64 10.04 -3.34
C SER A 37 -6.85 10.12 -2.04
N TYR A 38 -7.52 10.00 -0.89
CA TYR A 38 -6.86 9.96 0.41
C TYR A 38 -5.89 8.77 0.52
N GLY A 39 -6.34 7.57 0.12
CA GLY A 39 -5.51 6.36 0.14
C GLY A 39 -4.29 6.47 -0.79
N ASN A 40 -4.46 7.04 -1.97
CA ASN A 40 -3.37 7.27 -2.92
C ASN A 40 -2.36 8.28 -2.38
N GLY A 41 -2.81 9.39 -1.81
CA GLY A 41 -1.94 10.39 -1.20
C GLY A 41 -1.15 9.83 -0.02
N LYS A 42 -1.79 9.02 0.81
CA LYS A 42 -1.13 8.32 1.91
C LYS A 42 -0.06 7.35 1.41
N ALA A 43 -0.37 6.56 0.39
CA ALA A 43 0.58 5.62 -0.21
C ALA A 43 1.78 6.34 -0.84
N ASP A 44 1.56 7.45 -1.51
CA ASP A 44 2.64 8.26 -2.11
C ASP A 44 3.56 8.84 -1.03
N ALA A 45 3.00 9.35 0.06
CA ALA A 45 3.77 9.87 1.19
C ALA A 45 4.61 8.77 1.85
N VAL A 46 4.02 7.61 2.08
CA VAL A 46 4.71 6.44 2.66
C VAL A 46 5.85 5.98 1.75
N ALA A 47 5.62 5.90 0.43
CA ALA A 47 6.65 5.52 -0.53
C ALA A 47 7.89 6.42 -0.46
N LYS A 48 7.68 7.72 -0.23
CA LYS A 48 8.78 8.69 -0.06
C LYS A 48 9.51 8.55 1.26
N MET A 49 8.89 7.98 2.28
CA MET A 49 9.50 7.73 3.59
C MET A 49 10.22 6.38 3.69
N LEU A 50 9.93 5.44 2.80
CA LEU A 50 10.55 4.11 2.83
C LEU A 50 12.08 4.13 2.73
N PRO A 51 12.75 5.04 2.01
CA PRO A 51 14.21 5.12 2.06
C PRO A 51 14.78 5.38 3.45
N VAL A 52 14.06 6.09 4.31
CA VAL A 52 14.45 6.29 5.72
C VAL A 52 14.43 4.96 6.47
N TYR A 53 13.38 4.17 6.27
CA TYR A 53 13.29 2.82 6.81
C TYR A 53 14.46 1.95 6.34
N ASP A 54 14.75 1.93 5.04
CA ASP A 54 15.84 1.14 4.46
C ASP A 54 17.21 1.53 5.04
N ASN A 55 17.44 2.82 5.23
CA ASN A 55 18.68 3.33 5.80
C ASN A 55 18.84 2.96 7.28
N LEU A 56 17.76 3.04 8.06
CA LEU A 56 17.75 2.61 9.46
C LEU A 56 17.98 1.10 9.58
N GLU A 57 17.36 0.30 8.74
CA GLU A 57 17.58 -1.15 8.70
C GLU A 57 19.04 -1.48 8.38
N ARG A 58 19.61 -0.79 7.40
CA ARG A 58 21.02 -0.96 7.04
C ARG A 58 21.95 -0.55 8.19
N ALA A 59 21.66 0.54 8.88
CA ALA A 59 22.43 1.00 10.03
C ALA A 59 22.39 0.00 11.18
N LEU A 60 21.23 -0.61 11.44
CA LEU A 60 21.08 -1.62 12.49
C LEU A 60 21.81 -2.94 12.18
N ASN A 61 22.02 -3.23 10.90
CA ASN A 61 22.76 -4.42 10.48
C ASN A 61 24.29 -4.23 10.49
N GLN A 62 24.76 -3.01 10.75
CA GLN A 62 26.20 -2.77 10.88
C GLN A 62 26.69 -3.14 12.28
N PRO A 63 27.83 -3.88 12.39
CA PRO A 63 28.43 -4.17 13.67
C PRO A 63 28.93 -2.88 14.33
N THR A 64 28.66 -2.72 15.61
CA THR A 64 29.19 -1.61 16.41
C THR A 64 29.36 -2.05 17.86
N GLU A 65 30.41 -1.54 18.50
CA GLU A 65 30.64 -1.72 19.94
C GLU A 65 30.02 -0.59 20.78
N ASP A 66 29.54 0.47 20.12
CA ASP A 66 28.84 1.57 20.77
C ASP A 66 27.37 1.21 21.03
N ALA A 67 27.15 0.59 22.21
CA ALA A 67 25.83 0.13 22.62
C ALA A 67 24.80 1.29 22.78
N ALA A 68 25.24 2.44 23.22
CA ALA A 68 24.38 3.60 23.42
C ALA A 68 23.88 4.16 22.07
N TYR A 69 24.79 4.28 21.11
CA TYR A 69 24.46 4.70 19.75
C TYR A 69 23.51 3.71 19.07
N LYS A 70 23.81 2.42 19.15
CA LYS A 70 22.97 1.36 18.61
C LYS A 70 21.56 1.40 19.19
N LYS A 71 21.43 1.57 20.49
CA LYS A 71 20.14 1.68 21.17
C LYS A 71 19.35 2.90 20.68
N GLY A 72 20.00 4.02 20.44
CA GLY A 72 19.39 5.22 19.88
C GLY A 72 18.81 4.98 18.49
N VAL A 73 19.54 4.29 17.62
CA VAL A 73 19.06 3.91 16.28
C VAL A 73 17.91 2.91 16.36
N GLU A 74 18.00 1.92 17.24
CA GLU A 74 16.89 0.97 17.48
C GLU A 74 15.61 1.68 17.92
N MET A 75 15.70 2.63 18.83
CA MET A 75 14.55 3.42 19.28
C MET A 75 13.95 4.26 18.14
N THR A 76 14.78 4.84 17.28
CA THR A 76 14.33 5.58 16.10
C THR A 76 13.59 4.66 15.14
N MET A 77 14.12 3.47 14.88
CA MET A 77 13.47 2.46 14.04
C MET A 77 12.12 2.02 14.61
N GLN A 78 12.06 1.76 15.92
CA GLN A 78 10.82 1.39 16.58
C GLN A 78 9.77 2.50 16.50
N GLY A 79 10.19 3.74 16.62
CA GLY A 79 9.31 4.90 16.41
C GLY A 79 8.73 4.96 14.99
N LEU A 80 9.56 4.72 13.99
CA LEU A 80 9.11 4.68 12.59
C LEU A 80 8.14 3.51 12.33
N ILE A 81 8.44 2.32 12.85
CA ILE A 81 7.59 1.13 12.73
C ILE A 81 6.21 1.42 13.36
N LYS A 82 6.17 2.07 14.51
CA LYS A 82 4.92 2.46 15.17
C LYS A 82 4.11 3.43 14.30
N ILE A 83 4.76 4.45 13.73
CA ILE A 83 4.11 5.39 12.81
C ILE A 83 3.52 4.65 11.60
N PHE A 84 4.27 3.73 11.01
CA PHE A 84 3.79 2.92 9.91
C PHE A 84 2.59 2.07 10.32
N SER A 85 2.64 1.43 11.48
CA SER A 85 1.51 0.66 12.00
C SER A 85 0.26 1.51 12.19
N ASP A 86 0.39 2.72 12.74
CA ASP A 86 -0.72 3.66 12.92
C ASP A 86 -1.31 4.13 11.57
N LEU A 87 -0.50 4.20 10.53
CA LEU A 87 -0.93 4.51 9.16
C LEU A 87 -1.50 3.29 8.41
N GLY A 88 -1.48 2.11 9.02
CA GLY A 88 -1.92 0.87 8.37
C GLY A 88 -0.90 0.29 7.39
N VAL A 89 0.35 0.72 7.48
CA VAL A 89 1.44 0.22 6.64
C VAL A 89 2.01 -1.07 7.22
N GLU A 90 2.06 -2.10 6.40
CA GLU A 90 2.75 -3.36 6.70
C GLU A 90 4.00 -3.46 5.84
N VAL A 91 5.16 -3.56 6.49
CA VAL A 91 6.43 -3.86 5.82
C VAL A 91 6.59 -5.38 5.77
N TYR A 92 6.88 -5.91 4.60
CA TYR A 92 6.93 -7.36 4.37
C TYR A 92 8.16 -7.76 3.55
N GLY A 93 8.38 -9.05 3.47
CA GLY A 93 9.46 -9.71 2.77
C GLY A 93 10.54 -10.16 3.74
N GLU A 94 10.51 -11.44 4.05
CA GLU A 94 11.51 -12.08 4.90
C GLU A 94 12.08 -13.30 4.22
N THR A 95 13.31 -13.62 4.55
CA THR A 95 13.96 -14.86 4.12
C THR A 95 13.18 -16.06 4.62
N GLY A 96 12.88 -16.99 3.74
CA GLY A 96 12.07 -18.16 4.05
C GLY A 96 10.59 -18.04 3.67
N ASP A 97 10.11 -16.86 3.37
CA ASP A 97 8.74 -16.66 2.87
C ASP A 97 8.56 -17.32 1.50
N GLU A 98 7.33 -17.70 1.21
CA GLU A 98 6.96 -18.14 -0.13
C GLU A 98 6.92 -16.95 -1.10
N PHE A 99 7.52 -17.14 -2.27
CA PHE A 99 7.49 -16.11 -3.32
C PHE A 99 6.07 -15.95 -3.87
N ASP A 100 5.57 -14.72 -3.85
CA ASP A 100 4.30 -14.30 -4.43
C ASP A 100 4.54 -13.18 -5.43
N PRO A 101 4.27 -13.37 -6.74
CA PRO A 101 4.49 -12.34 -7.75
C PRO A 101 3.63 -11.09 -7.57
N ASN A 102 2.58 -11.14 -6.75
CA ASN A 102 1.77 -9.98 -6.41
C ASN A 102 2.41 -9.09 -5.33
N LEU A 103 3.39 -9.60 -4.61
CA LEU A 103 4.05 -8.92 -3.48
C LEU A 103 5.55 -8.74 -3.71
N HIS A 104 6.16 -9.61 -4.46
CA HIS A 104 7.61 -9.70 -4.61
C HIS A 104 8.04 -9.54 -6.07
N ASN A 105 9.19 -8.92 -6.24
CA ASN A 105 9.88 -8.83 -7.52
C ASN A 105 11.17 -9.67 -7.44
N ALA A 106 11.22 -10.76 -8.17
CA ALA A 106 12.39 -11.63 -8.22
C ALA A 106 13.46 -11.03 -9.15
N VAL A 107 14.52 -10.50 -8.56
CA VAL A 107 15.64 -9.88 -9.30
C VAL A 107 16.76 -10.85 -9.56
N MET A 108 16.81 -11.96 -8.81
CA MET A 108 17.79 -13.03 -8.95
C MET A 108 17.16 -14.39 -8.66
N HIS A 109 17.70 -15.43 -9.27
CA HIS A 109 17.37 -16.83 -9.00
C HIS A 109 18.63 -17.59 -8.58
N ILE A 110 18.48 -18.50 -7.62
CA ILE A 110 19.50 -19.46 -7.24
C ILE A 110 18.93 -20.86 -7.12
N GLU A 111 19.80 -21.86 -7.23
CA GLU A 111 19.49 -23.23 -6.86
C GLU A 111 20.01 -23.49 -5.43
N SER A 112 19.18 -24.08 -4.59
CA SER A 112 19.54 -24.41 -3.21
C SER A 112 18.94 -25.75 -2.80
N GLU A 113 19.76 -26.61 -2.26
CA GLU A 113 19.33 -27.89 -1.70
C GLU A 113 18.71 -27.71 -0.29
N GLU A 114 19.01 -26.59 0.38
CA GLU A 114 18.55 -26.31 1.74
C GLU A 114 17.19 -25.64 1.77
N LEU A 115 16.80 -24.98 0.67
CA LEU A 115 15.54 -24.23 0.57
C LEU A 115 14.54 -24.98 -0.29
N GLY A 116 13.26 -24.86 0.05
CA GLY A 116 12.16 -25.38 -0.73
C GLY A 116 11.99 -24.68 -2.07
N GLU A 117 11.11 -25.20 -2.89
CA GLU A 117 10.71 -24.54 -4.14
C GLU A 117 10.08 -23.19 -3.86
N ASN A 118 10.35 -22.23 -4.75
CA ASN A 118 9.68 -20.93 -4.75
C ASN A 118 9.83 -20.18 -3.42
N THR A 119 10.97 -20.33 -2.76
CA THR A 119 11.25 -19.75 -1.46
C THR A 119 12.16 -18.54 -1.60
N ILE A 120 11.91 -17.49 -0.83
CA ILE A 120 12.76 -16.30 -0.77
C ILE A 120 14.05 -16.65 -0.07
N ALA A 121 15.17 -16.62 -0.80
CA ALA A 121 16.50 -16.91 -0.29
C ALA A 121 17.15 -15.68 0.35
N GLN A 122 16.91 -14.50 -0.21
CA GLN A 122 17.44 -13.24 0.28
C GLN A 122 16.50 -12.09 -0.06
N VAL A 123 16.42 -11.11 0.81
CA VAL A 123 15.66 -9.87 0.60
C VAL A 123 16.64 -8.72 0.43
N PHE A 124 16.64 -8.11 -0.75
CA PHE A 124 17.47 -6.94 -1.05
C PHE A 124 16.82 -5.64 -0.62
N GLN A 125 15.49 -5.59 -0.72
CA GLN A 125 14.69 -4.46 -0.30
C GLN A 125 13.32 -4.96 0.14
N ARG A 126 12.89 -4.57 1.32
CA ARG A 126 11.58 -4.94 1.83
C ARG A 126 10.47 -4.23 1.08
N GLY A 127 9.36 -4.91 0.91
CA GLY A 127 8.13 -4.33 0.40
C GLY A 127 7.31 -3.65 1.49
N ALA A 128 6.35 -2.86 1.05
CA ALA A 128 5.37 -2.24 1.94
C ALA A 128 4.00 -2.24 1.28
N LYS A 129 2.96 -2.45 2.08
CA LYS A 129 1.58 -2.41 1.63
C LYS A 129 0.67 -1.73 2.65
N ILE A 130 -0.42 -1.18 2.19
CA ILE A 130 -1.50 -0.65 3.00
C ILE A 130 -2.77 -1.43 2.65
N GLY A 131 -3.22 -2.30 3.56
CA GLY A 131 -4.26 -3.26 3.23
C GLY A 131 -3.85 -4.14 2.05
N ASP A 132 -4.65 -4.16 1.00
CA ASP A 132 -4.34 -4.91 -0.23
C ASP A 132 -3.53 -4.11 -1.25
N LYS A 133 -3.30 -2.83 -1.00
CA LYS A 133 -2.55 -1.95 -1.90
C LYS A 133 -1.06 -2.04 -1.63
N VAL A 134 -0.31 -2.51 -2.62
CA VAL A 134 1.15 -2.52 -2.57
C VAL A 134 1.68 -1.12 -2.84
N VAL A 135 2.42 -0.58 -1.87
CA VAL A 135 3.12 0.71 -2.00
C VAL A 135 4.45 0.52 -2.71
N ARG A 136 5.15 -0.56 -2.35
CA ARG A 136 6.43 -0.95 -2.94
C ARG A 136 6.59 -2.46 -2.90
N PHE A 137 6.95 -3.07 -4.03
CA PHE A 137 7.26 -4.50 -4.08
C PHE A 137 8.57 -4.80 -3.35
N ALA A 138 8.63 -5.95 -2.69
CA ALA A 138 9.88 -6.44 -2.15
C ALA A 138 10.80 -6.92 -3.29
N MET A 139 12.07 -6.56 -3.23
CA MET A 139 13.08 -7.06 -4.18
C MET A 139 13.80 -8.23 -3.54
N VAL A 140 13.70 -9.40 -4.15
CA VAL A 140 14.12 -10.67 -3.55
C VAL A 140 14.93 -11.52 -4.50
N GLN A 141 15.69 -12.44 -3.91
CA GLN A 141 16.30 -13.56 -4.57
C GLN A 141 15.46 -14.81 -4.27
N VAL A 142 15.07 -15.53 -5.28
CA VAL A 142 14.22 -16.72 -5.16
C VAL A 142 15.06 -17.98 -5.36
N ALA A 143 14.85 -18.96 -4.49
CA ALA A 143 15.43 -20.30 -4.62
C ALA A 143 14.47 -21.23 -5.35
N ASN A 144 15.03 -22.02 -6.30
CA ASN A 144 14.32 -23.07 -7.01
C ASN A 144 13.08 -22.55 -7.75
#